data_9a04ba2eb50d6a4b807d36e058a00fd6
#
_entry.id   9a04ba2eb50d6a4b807d36e058a00fd6
#
_cell.length_a   1.000
_cell.length_b   1.000
_cell.length_c   1.000
_cell.angle_alpha   90.00
_cell.angle_beta   90.00
_cell.angle_gamma   90.00
#
_symmetry.space_group_name_H-M   'P 1'
#
loop_
_entity.id
_entity.type
_entity.pdbx_description
1 polymer ?
#
loop_
_entity_poly.entity_id
_entity_poly.type
_entity_poly.pdbx_seq_one_letter_code
_entity_poly.pdbx_strand_id
1 'polypeptide(L)'
;SGSSQRGSLELGQRLKFVFMNETYRVRISQIEGKPEVMLTIDIFVAPTKSAANELDWARKYHLNKRTRLSNSLRPNENHPELNDLYFSFSTSAGEIYKSQFRRILNSMRQIAHDFRHTFNDRYSGLVAPRPSSGNDSGQGSAQHYKPDNVFEYDHMTTEYDVVHQVRNLSTEEILAELDQLVGLPDVKKEIRQIVAAQQVAVRRRELFMRGEHLSPHLVFVGNPGTGKTTVARLLGELYKSIGLLKSGHVVETERSGLVGAFVGSSAVKTRRICKLALDGVLFIDEAYTLNSEDSDSDYGPEAVATLLTFMENNRGRVALVIAGYPVEMNKLLRSNPGLRSRFDNTVIFDDYDDKELEEIFLEMIANNDYELSPEAFVAVSNYIKALPMPRPHSFANGREMRKLLNEIVKNQAEYVLRTFDLATATEEQLRFIPAESVPPALVWKSSEHENTERDWF
;
A
#
# COMPACT_ATOMS: atom_id res chain seq x y z
N SER A 1 -14.02 18.36 7.89
CA SER A 1 -14.39 19.11 9.10
C SER A 1 -15.81 18.76 9.48
N GLY A 2 -15.99 17.69 10.26
CA GLY A 2 -17.27 17.28 10.81
C GLY A 2 -17.25 17.56 12.30
N SER A 3 -18.07 18.51 12.75
CA SER A 3 -18.33 18.81 14.14
C SER A 3 -18.74 17.53 14.88
N SER A 4 -18.02 17.21 15.96
CA SER A 4 -18.37 16.15 16.88
C SER A 4 -19.60 16.57 17.71
N GLN A 5 -20.81 16.34 17.20
CA GLN A 5 -21.99 16.26 18.06
C GLN A 5 -21.94 14.90 18.79
N ARG A 6 -21.74 14.93 20.10
CA ARG A 6 -22.01 13.81 20.99
C ARG A 6 -23.52 13.61 21.06
N GLY A 7 -24.09 12.83 20.15
CA GLY A 7 -25.45 12.35 20.25
C GLY A 7 -25.44 10.98 20.92
N SER A 8 -26.13 10.82 22.04
CA SER A 8 -26.48 9.51 22.60
C SER A 8 -27.63 8.93 21.77
N LEU A 9 -27.50 7.71 21.27
CA LEU A 9 -28.58 6.97 20.63
C LEU A 9 -29.55 6.47 21.73
N GLU A 10 -30.83 6.81 21.56
CA GLU A 10 -31.89 6.33 22.46
C GLU A 10 -32.46 5.00 21.99
N LEU A 11 -33.07 4.25 22.93
CA LEU A 11 -33.72 2.99 22.66
C LEU A 11 -34.79 3.15 21.57
N GLY A 12 -34.74 2.34 20.51
CA GLY A 12 -35.66 2.42 19.38
C GLY A 12 -35.27 3.37 18.26
N GLN A 13 -34.27 4.21 18.44
CA GLN A 13 -33.77 5.10 17.37
C GLN A 13 -33.11 4.29 16.25
N ARG A 14 -33.36 4.76 15.02
CA ARG A 14 -32.72 4.25 13.79
C ARG A 14 -31.90 5.37 13.15
N LEU A 15 -30.63 5.12 12.94
CA LEU A 15 -29.75 6.03 12.21
C LEU A 15 -29.39 5.41 10.85
N LYS A 16 -29.40 6.24 9.82
CA LYS A 16 -28.88 5.91 8.50
C LYS A 16 -27.69 6.81 8.26
N PHE A 17 -26.56 6.24 7.90
CA PHE A 17 -25.35 7.01 7.54
C PHE A 17 -24.60 6.33 6.41
N VAL A 18 -23.75 7.12 5.73
CA VAL A 18 -22.88 6.62 4.66
C VAL A 18 -21.45 6.57 5.20
N PHE A 19 -20.79 5.45 4.99
CA PHE A 19 -19.39 5.25 5.32
C PHE A 19 -18.72 4.52 4.15
N MET A 20 -17.67 5.10 3.59
CA MET A 20 -16.93 4.55 2.44
C MET A 20 -17.87 4.13 1.28
N ASN A 21 -18.75 5.03 0.85
CA ASN A 21 -19.75 4.82 -0.20
C ASN A 21 -20.79 3.72 0.04
N GLU A 22 -20.86 3.17 1.24
CA GLU A 22 -21.88 2.19 1.64
C GLU A 22 -22.86 2.81 2.63
N THR A 23 -24.14 2.44 2.49
CA THR A 23 -25.19 2.91 3.40
C THR A 23 -25.40 1.89 4.51
N TYR A 24 -25.30 2.35 5.73
CA TYR A 24 -25.54 1.57 6.95
C TYR A 24 -26.79 2.07 7.67
N ARG A 25 -27.50 1.12 8.27
CA ARG A 25 -28.59 1.41 9.21
C ARG A 25 -28.18 0.87 10.59
N VAL A 26 -28.23 1.72 11.58
CA VAL A 26 -27.94 1.34 12.98
C VAL A 26 -29.20 1.46 13.80
N ARG A 27 -29.45 0.46 14.61
CA ARG A 27 -30.59 0.40 15.52
C ARG A 27 -30.15 -0.10 16.89
N ILE A 28 -30.64 0.56 17.92
CA ILE A 28 -30.54 0.07 19.30
C ILE A 28 -31.91 -0.50 19.70
N SER A 29 -31.92 -1.73 20.15
CA SER A 29 -33.13 -2.42 20.61
C SER A 29 -32.87 -3.20 21.87
N GLN A 30 -33.88 -3.31 22.72
CA GLN A 30 -33.85 -4.20 23.86
C GLN A 30 -34.65 -5.47 23.50
N ILE A 31 -34.09 -6.63 23.81
CA ILE A 31 -34.78 -7.90 23.62
C ILE A 31 -35.73 -8.08 24.81
N GLU A 32 -37.00 -8.37 24.52
CA GLU A 32 -38.02 -8.60 25.53
C GLU A 32 -37.60 -9.70 26.51
N GLY A 33 -37.61 -9.38 27.81
CA GLY A 33 -37.18 -10.30 28.88
C GLY A 33 -35.66 -10.35 29.14
N LYS A 34 -34.84 -9.52 28.48
CA LYS A 34 -33.39 -9.40 28.75
C LYS A 34 -33.02 -7.98 29.17
N PRO A 35 -32.14 -7.81 30.17
CA PRO A 35 -31.67 -6.48 30.57
C PRO A 35 -30.70 -5.87 29.59
N GLU A 36 -30.16 -6.66 28.66
CA GLU A 36 -29.13 -6.23 27.73
C GLU A 36 -29.71 -5.47 26.54
N VAL A 37 -29.09 -4.35 26.23
CA VAL A 37 -29.40 -3.53 25.04
C VAL A 37 -28.55 -4.02 23.88
N MET A 38 -29.18 -4.29 22.73
CA MET A 38 -28.51 -4.78 21.52
C MET A 38 -28.31 -3.67 20.52
N LEU A 39 -27.10 -3.56 20.02
CA LEU A 39 -26.76 -2.76 18.86
C LEU A 39 -26.82 -3.64 17.60
N THR A 40 -27.67 -3.29 16.65
CA THR A 40 -27.74 -3.96 15.35
C THR A 40 -27.29 -2.99 14.25
N ILE A 41 -26.38 -3.45 13.42
CA ILE A 41 -25.85 -2.71 12.26
C ILE A 41 -26.22 -3.51 11.02
N ASP A 42 -26.93 -2.88 10.08
CA ASP A 42 -27.33 -3.47 8.82
C ASP A 42 -26.57 -2.79 7.66
N ILE A 43 -26.06 -3.57 6.73
CA ILE A 43 -25.53 -3.09 5.47
C ILE A 43 -26.38 -3.64 4.31
N PHE A 44 -26.74 -2.77 3.35
CA PHE A 44 -27.41 -3.19 2.13
C PHE A 44 -26.48 -4.00 1.24
N VAL A 45 -26.95 -5.10 0.70
CA VAL A 45 -26.15 -6.00 -0.15
C VAL A 45 -26.61 -5.92 -1.60
N ALA A 46 -27.84 -6.28 -1.89
CA ALA A 46 -28.38 -6.27 -3.24
C ALA A 46 -29.92 -6.29 -3.23
N PRO A 47 -30.60 -5.73 -4.25
CA PRO A 47 -32.01 -6.01 -4.52
C PRO A 47 -32.17 -7.41 -5.12
N THR A 48 -33.24 -8.12 -4.78
CA THR A 48 -33.52 -9.47 -5.25
C THR A 48 -35.00 -9.69 -5.58
N LYS A 49 -35.30 -10.45 -6.63
CA LYS A 49 -36.68 -10.75 -7.07
C LYS A 49 -37.33 -11.94 -6.37
N SER A 50 -36.53 -12.85 -5.80
CA SER A 50 -37.01 -14.06 -5.17
C SER A 50 -36.49 -14.18 -3.74
N ALA A 51 -37.36 -14.52 -2.81
CA ALA A 51 -37.01 -14.47 -1.40
C ALA A 51 -36.39 -15.76 -0.84
N ALA A 52 -36.79 -16.93 -1.35
CA ALA A 52 -36.47 -18.21 -0.69
C ALA A 52 -35.10 -18.78 -1.03
N ASN A 53 -34.76 -18.84 -2.32
CA ASN A 53 -33.51 -19.48 -2.76
C ASN A 53 -32.27 -18.64 -2.45
N GLU A 54 -32.37 -17.32 -2.57
CA GLU A 54 -31.27 -16.39 -2.33
C GLU A 54 -31.01 -16.25 -0.83
N LEU A 55 -32.03 -16.29 0.01
CA LEU A 55 -31.85 -16.27 1.45
C LEU A 55 -31.19 -17.57 1.96
N ASP A 56 -31.54 -18.71 1.40
CA ASP A 56 -30.90 -19.99 1.72
C ASP A 56 -29.44 -20.01 1.27
N TRP A 57 -29.16 -19.47 0.07
CA TRP A 57 -27.81 -19.36 -0.42
C TRP A 57 -26.97 -18.38 0.41
N ALA A 58 -27.52 -17.23 0.83
CA ALA A 58 -26.86 -16.29 1.70
C ALA A 58 -26.56 -16.90 3.09
N ARG A 59 -27.47 -17.70 3.62
CA ARG A 59 -27.24 -18.47 4.86
C ARG A 59 -26.10 -19.47 4.71
N LYS A 60 -26.08 -20.23 3.59
CA LYS A 60 -24.97 -21.17 3.28
C LYS A 60 -23.64 -20.44 3.09
N TYR A 61 -23.64 -19.25 2.47
CA TYR A 61 -22.46 -18.41 2.35
C TYR A 61 -21.89 -18.03 3.71
N HIS A 62 -22.73 -17.57 4.66
CA HIS A 62 -22.29 -17.24 6.00
C HIS A 62 -21.78 -18.46 6.78
N LEU A 63 -22.42 -19.61 6.67
CA LEU A 63 -21.97 -20.86 7.28
C LEU A 63 -20.58 -21.27 6.76
N ASN A 64 -20.37 -21.21 5.45
CA ASN A 64 -19.10 -21.57 4.81
C ASN A 64 -17.97 -20.61 5.16
N LYS A 65 -18.26 -19.30 5.29
CA LYS A 65 -17.29 -18.27 5.63
C LYS A 65 -17.13 -18.06 7.15
N ARG A 66 -17.92 -18.77 7.97
CA ARG A 66 -17.93 -18.62 9.45
C ARG A 66 -18.06 -17.16 9.90
N THR A 67 -18.89 -16.39 9.22
CA THR A 67 -19.14 -14.99 9.59
C THR A 67 -20.09 -14.92 10.78
N ARG A 68 -20.03 -13.81 11.53
CA ARG A 68 -20.99 -13.51 12.62
C ARG A 68 -22.16 -12.66 12.14
N LEU A 69 -22.44 -12.67 10.84
CA LEU A 69 -23.53 -11.89 10.26
C LEU A 69 -24.77 -12.77 10.11
N SER A 70 -25.93 -12.16 10.26
CA SER A 70 -27.23 -12.70 9.90
C SER A 70 -27.77 -12.02 8.65
N ASN A 71 -28.77 -12.62 8.01
CA ASN A 71 -29.41 -12.09 6.82
C ASN A 71 -30.80 -11.59 7.15
N SER A 72 -31.21 -10.51 6.50
CA SER A 72 -32.61 -10.07 6.51
C SER A 72 -33.04 -9.60 5.13
N LEU A 73 -34.27 -9.88 4.76
CA LEU A 73 -34.95 -9.34 3.58
C LEU A 73 -35.96 -8.30 4.02
N ARG A 74 -36.01 -7.19 3.26
CA ARG A 74 -37.00 -6.14 3.47
C ARG A 74 -37.59 -5.71 2.14
N PRO A 75 -38.87 -5.38 2.06
CA PRO A 75 -39.44 -4.82 0.85
C PRO A 75 -38.65 -3.61 0.37
N ASN A 76 -38.41 -3.51 -0.92
CA ASN A 76 -37.75 -2.35 -1.49
C ASN A 76 -38.74 -1.18 -1.53
N GLU A 77 -38.32 -0.02 -1.02
CA GLU A 77 -39.19 1.17 -0.93
C GLU A 77 -39.58 1.76 -2.28
N ASN A 78 -38.73 1.60 -3.29
CA ASN A 78 -38.92 2.18 -4.64
C ASN A 78 -39.40 1.15 -5.69
N HIS A 79 -39.25 -0.13 -5.42
CA HIS A 79 -39.56 -1.25 -6.32
C HIS A 79 -40.31 -2.34 -5.55
N PRO A 80 -41.66 -2.28 -5.45
CA PRO A 80 -42.44 -3.24 -4.64
C PRO A 80 -42.30 -4.70 -5.04
N GLU A 81 -41.84 -4.95 -6.28
CA GLU A 81 -41.58 -6.29 -6.81
C GLU A 81 -40.23 -6.88 -6.35
N LEU A 82 -39.41 -6.09 -5.64
CA LEU A 82 -38.10 -6.49 -5.18
C LEU A 82 -38.05 -6.49 -3.64
N ASN A 83 -37.15 -7.32 -3.11
CA ASN A 83 -36.74 -7.28 -1.73
C ASN A 83 -35.29 -6.84 -1.61
N ASP A 84 -34.97 -6.03 -0.63
CA ASP A 84 -33.60 -5.66 -0.30
C ASP A 84 -32.98 -6.69 0.63
N LEU A 85 -31.88 -7.30 0.21
CA LEU A 85 -31.07 -8.17 1.07
C LEU A 85 -30.10 -7.33 1.91
N TYR A 86 -30.13 -7.55 3.21
CA TYR A 86 -29.24 -6.93 4.18
C TYR A 86 -28.42 -7.98 4.91
N PHE A 87 -27.17 -7.66 5.20
CA PHE A 87 -26.39 -8.35 6.22
C PHE A 87 -26.44 -7.56 7.51
N SER A 88 -26.69 -8.26 8.60
CA SER A 88 -26.88 -7.67 9.91
C SER A 88 -25.85 -8.20 10.90
N PHE A 89 -25.21 -7.31 11.64
CA PHE A 89 -24.37 -7.63 12.78
C PHE A 89 -25.07 -7.16 14.05
N SER A 90 -25.18 -8.03 15.03
CA SER A 90 -25.77 -7.69 16.31
C SER A 90 -24.80 -8.02 17.46
N THR A 91 -24.67 -7.10 18.40
CA THR A 91 -23.85 -7.26 19.59
C THR A 91 -24.50 -6.54 20.77
N SER A 92 -24.13 -6.91 22.00
CA SER A 92 -24.52 -6.17 23.20
C SER A 92 -24.03 -4.72 23.09
N ALA A 93 -24.89 -3.75 23.45
CA ALA A 93 -24.59 -2.33 23.39
C ALA A 93 -23.76 -1.83 24.59
N GLY A 94 -23.01 -2.70 25.24
CA GLY A 94 -22.00 -2.30 26.21
C GLY A 94 -20.97 -1.34 25.61
N GLU A 95 -19.92 -1.04 26.29
CA GLU A 95 -18.89 -0.11 25.82
C GLU A 95 -18.27 -0.55 24.48
N ILE A 96 -18.82 -0.04 23.38
CA ILE A 96 -18.23 -0.20 22.05
C ILE A 96 -17.30 1.00 21.79
N TYR A 97 -16.02 0.76 21.84
CA TYR A 97 -15.03 1.78 21.48
C TYR A 97 -15.11 2.15 19.99
N LYS A 98 -14.82 3.41 19.67
CA LYS A 98 -14.84 3.93 18.29
C LYS A 98 -14.04 3.06 17.28
N SER A 99 -12.91 2.51 17.73
CA SER A 99 -12.07 1.60 16.94
C SER A 99 -12.76 0.25 16.65
N GLN A 100 -13.49 -0.30 17.63
CA GLN A 100 -14.26 -1.53 17.47
C GLN A 100 -15.44 -1.33 16.52
N PHE A 101 -16.16 -0.20 16.65
CA PHE A 101 -17.27 0.15 15.77
C PHE A 101 -16.81 0.29 14.32
N ARG A 102 -15.72 1.02 14.09
CA ARG A 102 -15.10 1.16 12.75
C ARG A 102 -14.70 -0.20 12.18
N ARG A 103 -14.12 -1.08 13.00
CA ARG A 103 -13.74 -2.44 12.60
C ARG A 103 -14.93 -3.28 12.17
N ILE A 104 -16.06 -3.18 12.90
CA ILE A 104 -17.31 -3.88 12.57
C ILE A 104 -17.84 -3.40 11.21
N LEU A 105 -17.98 -2.08 11.02
CA LEU A 105 -18.45 -1.50 9.75
C LEU A 105 -17.62 -1.96 8.57
N ASN A 106 -16.35 -1.95 8.75
CA ASN A 106 -15.43 -2.37 7.74
C ASN A 106 -15.58 -3.88 7.41
N SER A 107 -15.59 -4.77 8.39
CA SER A 107 -15.81 -6.21 8.15
C SER A 107 -17.13 -6.48 7.43
N MET A 108 -18.20 -5.78 7.80
CA MET A 108 -19.50 -5.90 7.12
C MET A 108 -19.42 -5.47 5.66
N ARG A 109 -18.72 -4.37 5.37
CA ARG A 109 -18.51 -3.86 4.01
C ARG A 109 -17.79 -4.89 3.14
N GLN A 110 -16.69 -5.46 3.65
CA GLN A 110 -15.91 -6.45 2.91
C GLN A 110 -16.74 -7.69 2.59
N ILE A 111 -17.44 -8.24 3.58
CA ILE A 111 -18.28 -9.42 3.39
C ILE A 111 -19.42 -9.14 2.41
N ALA A 112 -20.03 -7.95 2.47
CA ALA A 112 -21.06 -7.56 1.51
C ALA A 112 -20.51 -7.38 0.10
N HIS A 113 -19.32 -6.83 -0.04
CA HIS A 113 -18.64 -6.70 -1.32
C HIS A 113 -18.31 -8.07 -1.94
N ASP A 114 -17.69 -8.96 -1.19
CA ASP A 114 -17.33 -10.30 -1.65
C ASP A 114 -18.58 -11.12 -2.03
N PHE A 115 -19.65 -10.95 -1.26
CA PHE A 115 -20.94 -11.58 -1.57
C PHE A 115 -21.53 -11.04 -2.87
N ARG A 116 -21.55 -9.72 -3.09
CA ARG A 116 -22.07 -9.11 -4.32
C ARG A 116 -21.34 -9.62 -5.54
N HIS A 117 -20.02 -9.74 -5.47
CA HIS A 117 -19.21 -10.25 -6.56
C HIS A 117 -19.58 -11.70 -6.89
N THR A 118 -19.61 -12.58 -5.90
CA THR A 118 -19.97 -13.99 -6.06
C THR A 118 -21.42 -14.16 -6.47
N PHE A 119 -22.32 -13.29 -6.01
CA PHE A 119 -23.73 -13.29 -6.35
C PHE A 119 -23.97 -12.88 -7.80
N ASN A 120 -23.29 -11.83 -8.28
CA ASN A 120 -23.38 -11.38 -9.68
C ASN A 120 -22.89 -12.46 -10.66
N ASP A 121 -21.80 -13.16 -10.32
CA ASP A 121 -21.27 -14.24 -11.15
C ASP A 121 -22.27 -15.42 -11.30
N ARG A 122 -23.07 -15.67 -10.27
CA ARG A 122 -24.01 -16.80 -10.25
C ARG A 122 -25.40 -16.45 -10.76
N TYR A 123 -25.83 -15.21 -10.60
CA TYR A 123 -27.19 -14.72 -10.89
C TYR A 123 -27.17 -13.53 -11.83
N SER A 124 -26.25 -13.50 -12.79
CA SER A 124 -26.18 -12.44 -13.80
C SER A 124 -27.52 -12.31 -14.54
N GLY A 125 -28.18 -11.18 -14.38
CA GLY A 125 -29.51 -10.89 -14.93
C GLY A 125 -30.64 -10.73 -13.90
N LEU A 126 -30.42 -11.05 -12.62
CA LEU A 126 -31.41 -10.87 -11.54
C LEU A 126 -31.12 -9.63 -10.66
N VAL A 127 -29.99 -8.99 -10.84
CA VAL A 127 -29.60 -7.79 -10.08
C VAL A 127 -30.05 -6.54 -10.83
N ALA A 128 -30.96 -5.79 -10.25
CA ALA A 128 -31.29 -4.46 -10.77
C ALA A 128 -30.10 -3.49 -10.56
N PRO A 129 -29.87 -2.55 -11.50
CA PRO A 129 -28.84 -1.51 -11.29
C PRO A 129 -29.12 -0.73 -10.01
N ARG A 130 -28.06 -0.31 -9.30
CA ARG A 130 -28.18 0.50 -8.08
C ARG A 130 -29.13 1.66 -8.34
N PRO A 131 -30.10 1.94 -7.46
CA PRO A 131 -30.82 3.20 -7.52
C PRO A 131 -29.81 4.32 -7.26
N SER A 132 -29.55 5.17 -8.25
CA SER A 132 -28.85 6.42 -8.07
C SER A 132 -29.62 7.22 -7.00
N SER A 133 -28.93 7.62 -5.93
CA SER A 133 -29.47 8.61 -5.00
C SER A 133 -29.84 9.84 -5.80
N GLY A 134 -31.16 10.12 -5.88
CA GLY A 134 -31.74 11.14 -6.74
C GLY A 134 -31.25 12.55 -6.46
N ASN A 135 -31.37 13.32 -7.51
CA ASN A 135 -31.22 14.76 -7.68
C ASN A 135 -29.79 15.30 -7.75
N ASP A 136 -29.27 15.36 -8.98
CA ASP A 136 -28.83 16.66 -9.47
C ASP A 136 -28.96 16.73 -11.01
N SER A 137 -29.84 17.59 -11.47
CA SER A 137 -29.95 18.05 -12.84
C SER A 137 -28.89 19.14 -13.06
N GLY A 138 -27.76 18.77 -13.69
CA GLY A 138 -26.71 19.70 -14.07
C GLY A 138 -25.89 19.15 -15.21
N GLN A 139 -26.10 19.66 -16.42
CA GLN A 139 -25.20 19.47 -17.55
C GLN A 139 -23.80 20.02 -17.19
N GLY A 140 -22.80 19.17 -17.11
CA GLY A 140 -21.41 19.54 -16.91
C GLY A 140 -20.50 18.51 -17.58
N SER A 141 -19.72 18.99 -18.52
CA SER A 141 -18.71 18.31 -19.32
C SER A 141 -17.90 17.27 -18.55
N ALA A 142 -17.73 16.10 -19.15
CA ALA A 142 -16.85 15.04 -18.68
C ALA A 142 -15.40 15.52 -18.60
N GLN A 143 -14.96 15.94 -17.42
CA GLN A 143 -13.55 16.04 -17.10
C GLN A 143 -13.07 14.66 -16.66
N HIS A 144 -12.04 14.17 -17.32
CA HIS A 144 -11.32 12.95 -16.96
C HIS A 144 -10.81 13.05 -15.51
N TYR A 145 -11.48 12.38 -14.62
CA TYR A 145 -10.98 12.12 -13.26
C TYR A 145 -9.89 11.06 -13.38
N LYS A 146 -8.64 11.43 -13.12
CA LYS A 146 -7.57 10.46 -12.85
C LYS A 146 -7.85 9.86 -11.47
N PRO A 147 -8.06 8.54 -11.32
CA PRO A 147 -8.15 7.96 -9.99
C PRO A 147 -6.75 7.92 -9.38
N ASP A 148 -6.59 8.53 -8.22
CA ASP A 148 -5.44 8.29 -7.35
C ASP A 148 -5.38 6.80 -7.01
N ASN A 149 -4.28 6.15 -7.40
CA ASN A 149 -4.10 4.70 -7.41
C ASN A 149 -3.73 4.09 -6.05
N VAL A 150 -4.25 4.62 -4.95
CA VAL A 150 -4.04 4.04 -3.62
C VAL A 150 -5.36 3.48 -3.10
N PHE A 151 -5.53 2.16 -3.18
CA PHE A 151 -6.59 1.47 -2.44
C PHE A 151 -6.03 1.01 -1.10
N GLU A 152 -6.38 1.72 -0.04
CA GLU A 152 -6.24 1.21 1.32
C GLU A 152 -7.20 0.03 1.50
N TYR A 153 -6.66 -1.19 1.53
CA TYR A 153 -7.38 -2.38 2.01
C TYR A 153 -7.41 -2.36 3.54
N ASP A 154 -8.33 -1.57 4.08
CA ASP A 154 -8.37 -1.15 5.49
C ASP A 154 -8.66 -2.29 6.51
N HIS A 155 -8.81 -3.57 6.05
CA HIS A 155 -9.14 -4.70 6.92
C HIS A 155 -8.12 -5.80 7.00
N MET A 156 -7.19 -5.80 6.02
CA MET A 156 -6.12 -6.77 5.98
C MET A 156 -4.76 -6.09 6.11
N THR A 157 -4.70 -4.78 5.96
CA THR A 157 -3.48 -3.98 6.15
C THR A 157 -3.44 -3.39 7.56
N THR A 158 -2.29 -3.41 8.18
CA THR A 158 -1.96 -2.61 9.36
C THR A 158 -1.61 -1.19 8.91
N GLU A 159 -1.37 -0.24 9.82
CA GLU A 159 -0.86 1.11 9.48
C GLU A 159 0.45 1.06 8.66
N TYR A 160 1.10 -0.10 8.59
CA TYR A 160 2.40 -0.33 7.95
C TYR A 160 2.33 -1.09 6.63
N ASP A 161 1.14 -1.62 6.25
CA ASP A 161 0.99 -2.42 5.03
C ASP A 161 0.27 -1.59 3.96
N VAL A 162 0.94 -1.30 2.86
CA VAL A 162 0.40 -0.53 1.74
C VAL A 162 0.28 -1.43 0.52
N VAL A 163 -0.88 -1.42 -0.13
CA VAL A 163 -1.12 -2.16 -1.36
C VAL A 163 -1.15 -1.20 -2.55
N HIS A 164 -0.17 -1.30 -3.43
CA HIS A 164 -0.10 -0.52 -4.66
C HIS A 164 -0.73 -1.29 -5.81
N GLN A 165 -1.73 -0.67 -6.44
CA GLN A 165 -2.35 -1.24 -7.63
C GLN A 165 -1.53 -0.92 -8.89
N VAL A 166 -1.67 -1.78 -9.89
CA VAL A 166 -0.88 -1.78 -11.11
C VAL A 166 -1.67 -1.13 -12.23
N ARG A 167 -1.03 -0.30 -13.01
CA ARG A 167 -1.56 0.27 -14.23
C ARG A 167 -1.55 -0.76 -15.36
N ASN A 168 -2.37 -0.57 -16.38
CA ASN A 168 -2.36 -1.39 -17.59
C ASN A 168 -1.46 -0.75 -18.66
N LEU A 169 -0.15 -0.86 -18.44
CA LEU A 169 0.86 -0.37 -19.37
C LEU A 169 1.54 -1.55 -20.07
N SER A 170 2.08 -1.30 -21.26
CA SER A 170 2.94 -2.25 -21.97
C SER A 170 4.30 -2.39 -21.28
N THR A 171 5.01 -3.47 -21.58
CA THR A 171 6.36 -3.68 -21.04
C THR A 171 7.31 -2.55 -21.45
N GLU A 172 7.17 -2.04 -22.68
CA GLU A 172 7.96 -0.95 -23.23
C GLU A 172 7.72 0.36 -22.50
N GLU A 173 6.46 0.69 -22.19
CA GLU A 173 6.10 1.90 -21.44
C GLU A 173 6.66 1.86 -20.02
N ILE A 174 6.57 0.72 -19.33
CA ILE A 174 7.09 0.57 -17.96
C ILE A 174 8.63 0.63 -17.97
N LEU A 175 9.28 0.01 -18.98
CA LEU A 175 10.73 0.11 -19.12
C LEU A 175 11.18 1.53 -19.44
N ALA A 176 10.39 2.31 -20.19
CA ALA A 176 10.67 3.72 -20.42
C ALA A 176 10.56 4.55 -19.12
N GLU A 177 9.59 4.25 -18.24
CA GLU A 177 9.53 4.88 -16.92
C GLU A 177 10.72 4.48 -16.02
N LEU A 178 11.14 3.23 -16.08
CA LEU A 178 12.35 2.79 -15.38
C LEU A 178 13.58 3.58 -15.85
N ASP A 179 13.68 3.88 -17.16
CA ASP A 179 14.78 4.66 -17.73
C ASP A 179 14.74 6.13 -17.29
N GLN A 180 13.55 6.68 -17.07
CA GLN A 180 13.39 8.06 -16.60
C GLN A 180 13.81 8.26 -15.13
N LEU A 181 13.96 7.21 -14.33
CA LEU A 181 14.49 7.36 -12.98
C LEU A 181 15.90 7.96 -13.05
N VAL A 182 16.19 8.92 -12.19
CA VAL A 182 17.53 9.51 -12.12
C VAL A 182 18.56 8.44 -11.74
N GLY A 183 19.71 8.44 -12.41
CA GLY A 183 20.82 7.53 -12.12
C GLY A 183 20.48 6.04 -12.28
N LEU A 184 20.96 5.22 -11.36
CA LEU A 184 20.69 3.77 -11.25
C LEU A 184 21.03 2.95 -12.51
N PRO A 185 22.16 3.18 -13.21
CA PRO A 185 22.44 2.49 -14.48
C PRO A 185 22.51 0.98 -14.36
N ASP A 186 23.14 0.47 -13.30
CA ASP A 186 23.29 -0.96 -13.08
C ASP A 186 21.97 -1.62 -12.66
N VAL A 187 21.16 -0.95 -11.83
CA VAL A 187 19.80 -1.41 -11.49
C VAL A 187 18.95 -1.53 -12.75
N LYS A 188 18.92 -0.50 -13.59
CA LYS A 188 18.16 -0.49 -14.86
C LYS A 188 18.56 -1.65 -15.76
N LYS A 189 19.86 -1.88 -15.90
CA LYS A 189 20.41 -2.97 -16.70
C LYS A 189 20.01 -4.34 -16.13
N GLU A 190 20.13 -4.53 -14.82
CA GLU A 190 19.85 -5.79 -14.16
C GLU A 190 18.36 -6.14 -14.16
N ILE A 191 17.49 -5.16 -13.89
CA ILE A 191 16.03 -5.33 -13.99
C ILE A 191 15.63 -5.72 -15.42
N ARG A 192 16.20 -5.09 -16.46
CA ARG A 192 15.94 -5.47 -17.86
C ARG A 192 16.36 -6.91 -18.16
N GLN A 193 17.50 -7.35 -17.66
CA GLN A 193 17.98 -8.72 -17.86
C GLN A 193 17.08 -9.74 -17.16
N ILE A 194 16.68 -9.47 -15.91
CA ILE A 194 15.76 -10.31 -15.14
C ILE A 194 14.40 -10.42 -15.86
N VAL A 195 13.82 -9.29 -16.27
CA VAL A 195 12.53 -9.26 -16.98
C VAL A 195 12.60 -10.02 -18.29
N ALA A 196 13.65 -9.81 -19.10
CA ALA A 196 13.84 -10.52 -20.35
C ALA A 196 13.95 -12.05 -20.15
N ALA A 197 14.72 -12.49 -19.13
CA ALA A 197 14.85 -13.90 -18.80
C ALA A 197 13.50 -14.50 -18.36
N GLN A 198 12.73 -13.80 -17.54
CA GLN A 198 11.40 -14.22 -17.09
C GLN A 198 10.41 -14.27 -18.26
N GLN A 199 10.43 -13.29 -19.15
CA GLN A 199 9.58 -13.25 -20.34
C GLN A 199 9.81 -14.47 -21.25
N VAL A 200 11.08 -14.80 -21.48
CA VAL A 200 11.43 -16.03 -22.22
C VAL A 200 10.97 -17.29 -21.48
N ALA A 201 11.14 -17.34 -20.16
CA ALA A 201 10.68 -18.49 -19.36
C ALA A 201 9.15 -18.64 -19.38
N VAL A 202 8.38 -17.53 -19.35
CA VAL A 202 6.93 -17.54 -19.53
C VAL A 202 6.57 -18.11 -20.89
N ARG A 203 7.20 -17.62 -21.96
CA ARG A 203 6.92 -18.10 -23.33
C ARG A 203 7.24 -19.59 -23.51
N ARG A 204 8.36 -20.05 -22.96
CA ARG A 204 8.72 -21.48 -22.99
C ARG A 204 7.68 -22.35 -22.28
N ARG A 205 7.13 -21.90 -21.15
CA ARG A 205 6.03 -22.60 -20.43
C ARG A 205 4.75 -22.70 -21.27
N GLU A 206 4.37 -21.62 -21.93
CA GLU A 206 3.21 -21.61 -22.85
C GLU A 206 3.37 -22.61 -23.99
N LEU A 207 4.58 -22.84 -24.46
CA LEU A 207 4.91 -23.79 -25.50
C LEU A 207 5.19 -25.22 -24.95
N PHE A 208 4.92 -25.47 -23.66
CA PHE A 208 5.16 -26.75 -22.99
C PHE A 208 6.62 -27.24 -23.09
N MET A 209 7.57 -26.33 -23.25
CA MET A 209 9.00 -26.66 -23.34
C MET A 209 9.54 -26.96 -21.95
N ARG A 210 10.45 -27.94 -21.87
CA ARG A 210 11.21 -28.17 -20.63
C ARG A 210 12.18 -27.02 -20.39
N GLY A 211 12.33 -26.59 -19.15
CA GLY A 211 13.24 -25.53 -18.76
C GLY A 211 13.36 -25.42 -17.25
N GLU A 212 14.39 -24.76 -16.80
CA GLU A 212 14.56 -24.42 -15.40
C GLU A 212 13.54 -23.37 -14.97
N HIS A 213 13.07 -23.45 -13.74
CA HIS A 213 12.23 -22.44 -13.12
C HIS A 213 13.12 -21.34 -12.58
N LEU A 214 13.21 -20.23 -13.31
CA LEU A 214 13.85 -19.03 -12.81
C LEU A 214 13.07 -18.47 -11.62
N SER A 215 13.77 -18.20 -10.53
CA SER A 215 13.18 -17.58 -9.34
C SER A 215 12.74 -16.15 -9.66
N PRO A 216 11.48 -15.75 -9.35
CA PRO A 216 11.03 -14.36 -9.47
C PRO A 216 11.41 -13.52 -8.25
N HIS A 217 12.06 -14.12 -7.25
CA HIS A 217 12.37 -13.47 -5.98
C HIS A 217 13.68 -12.71 -6.07
N LEU A 218 13.73 -11.49 -5.49
CA LEU A 218 14.89 -10.61 -5.58
C LEU A 218 15.32 -10.10 -4.20
N VAL A 219 16.60 -9.82 -4.07
CA VAL A 219 17.17 -9.07 -2.96
C VAL A 219 17.54 -7.68 -3.46
N PHE A 220 17.04 -6.63 -2.82
CA PHE A 220 17.42 -5.25 -3.08
C PHE A 220 18.31 -4.74 -1.95
N VAL A 221 19.56 -4.40 -2.26
CA VAL A 221 20.51 -3.90 -1.27
C VAL A 221 20.94 -2.48 -1.59
N GLY A 222 21.04 -1.65 -0.57
CA GLY A 222 21.49 -0.25 -0.71
C GLY A 222 20.99 0.63 0.43
N ASN A 223 21.54 1.84 0.51
CA ASN A 223 21.20 2.83 1.50
C ASN A 223 19.76 3.35 1.38
N PRO A 224 19.19 4.01 2.40
CA PRO A 224 17.84 4.57 2.34
C PRO A 224 17.72 5.62 1.22
N GLY A 225 16.52 5.72 0.61
CA GLY A 225 16.23 6.75 -0.38
C GLY A 225 16.89 6.57 -1.74
N THR A 226 17.45 5.39 -2.04
CA THR A 226 18.07 5.04 -3.33
C THR A 226 17.06 4.50 -4.37
N GLY A 227 15.75 4.54 -4.10
CA GLY A 227 14.72 4.15 -5.08
C GLY A 227 14.26 2.69 -5.03
N LYS A 228 14.69 1.86 -4.05
CA LYS A 228 14.32 0.44 -3.94
C LYS A 228 12.82 0.19 -4.05
N THR A 229 12.02 0.91 -3.28
CA THR A 229 10.55 0.79 -3.29
C THR A 229 9.94 1.19 -4.62
N THR A 230 10.46 2.25 -5.25
CA THR A 230 10.01 2.72 -6.56
C THR A 230 10.25 1.65 -7.64
N VAL A 231 11.44 1.06 -7.66
CA VAL A 231 11.78 -0.02 -8.60
C VAL A 231 10.96 -1.29 -8.31
N ALA A 232 10.67 -1.62 -7.04
CA ALA A 232 9.82 -2.76 -6.69
C ALA A 232 8.39 -2.60 -7.24
N ARG A 233 7.84 -1.38 -7.25
CA ARG A 233 6.52 -1.10 -7.84
C ARG A 233 6.54 -1.29 -9.35
N LEU A 234 7.54 -0.74 -10.05
CA LEU A 234 7.72 -0.97 -11.49
C LEU A 234 7.94 -2.44 -11.83
N LEU A 235 8.67 -3.18 -10.98
CA LEU A 235 8.86 -4.62 -11.14
C LEU A 235 7.53 -5.39 -11.09
N GLY A 236 6.62 -5.02 -10.20
CA GLY A 236 5.29 -5.62 -10.13
C GLY A 236 4.51 -5.41 -11.44
N GLU A 237 4.54 -4.21 -12.00
CA GLU A 237 3.96 -3.89 -13.30
C GLU A 237 4.62 -4.68 -14.44
N LEU A 238 5.96 -4.75 -14.46
CA LEU A 238 6.71 -5.55 -15.43
C LEU A 238 6.35 -7.04 -15.37
N TYR A 239 6.28 -7.61 -14.17
CA TYR A 239 5.91 -9.03 -14.01
C TYR A 239 4.46 -9.32 -14.46
N LYS A 240 3.55 -8.36 -14.31
CA LYS A 240 2.21 -8.45 -14.89
C LYS A 240 2.23 -8.36 -16.40
N SER A 241 2.94 -7.37 -16.96
CA SER A 241 2.94 -7.12 -18.42
C SER A 241 3.51 -8.29 -19.22
N ILE A 242 4.50 -9.01 -18.68
CA ILE A 242 5.05 -10.22 -19.30
C ILE A 242 4.28 -11.51 -18.98
N GLY A 243 3.17 -11.43 -18.24
CA GLY A 243 2.33 -12.58 -17.87
C GLY A 243 2.94 -13.52 -16.81
N LEU A 244 3.96 -13.08 -16.07
CA LEU A 244 4.53 -13.84 -14.96
C LEU A 244 3.60 -13.87 -13.75
N LEU A 245 2.99 -12.71 -13.42
CA LEU A 245 2.01 -12.55 -12.35
C LEU A 245 0.68 -12.06 -12.94
N LYS A 246 -0.44 -12.49 -12.35
CA LYS A 246 -1.76 -12.12 -12.86
C LYS A 246 -2.14 -10.68 -12.55
N SER A 247 -1.86 -10.24 -11.33
CA SER A 247 -2.24 -8.92 -10.83
C SER A 247 -1.06 -7.95 -10.81
N GLY A 248 0.13 -8.41 -10.40
CA GLY A 248 1.34 -7.62 -10.31
C GLY A 248 1.31 -6.50 -9.26
N HIS A 249 0.25 -6.40 -8.47
CA HIS A 249 0.17 -5.44 -7.36
C HIS A 249 1.29 -5.66 -6.36
N VAL A 250 1.67 -4.61 -5.65
CA VAL A 250 2.75 -4.68 -4.69
C VAL A 250 2.20 -4.45 -3.29
N VAL A 251 2.45 -5.41 -2.41
CA VAL A 251 2.16 -5.31 -0.97
C VAL A 251 3.45 -4.94 -0.28
N GLU A 252 3.52 -3.73 0.27
CA GLU A 252 4.67 -3.24 1.03
C GLU A 252 4.45 -3.52 2.52
N THR A 253 5.46 -4.07 3.16
CA THR A 253 5.45 -4.36 4.59
C THR A 253 6.86 -4.30 5.17
N GLU A 254 6.95 -4.29 6.49
CA GLU A 254 8.19 -4.37 7.26
C GLU A 254 8.03 -5.41 8.38
N ARG A 255 9.03 -5.54 9.29
CA ARG A 255 8.96 -6.46 10.44
C ARG A 255 7.65 -6.35 11.20
N SER A 256 7.18 -5.13 11.48
CA SER A 256 5.96 -4.87 12.25
C SER A 256 4.70 -5.48 11.61
N GLY A 257 4.65 -5.59 10.28
CA GLY A 257 3.57 -6.25 9.53
C GLY A 257 3.60 -7.78 9.59
N LEU A 258 4.77 -8.39 9.85
CA LEU A 258 5.01 -9.83 9.79
C LEU A 258 5.13 -10.48 11.17
N VAL A 259 5.79 -9.81 12.11
CA VAL A 259 6.08 -10.36 13.44
C VAL A 259 5.01 -9.96 14.44
N GLY A 260 4.54 -10.92 15.21
CA GLY A 260 3.56 -10.72 16.28
C GLY A 260 4.21 -10.62 17.65
N ALA A 261 3.43 -10.24 18.65
CA ALA A 261 3.89 -10.04 20.03
C ALA A 261 3.89 -11.33 20.88
N PHE A 262 3.31 -12.42 20.37
CA PHE A 262 3.15 -13.68 21.13
C PHE A 262 3.48 -14.89 20.27
N VAL A 263 3.80 -16.01 20.91
CA VAL A 263 4.04 -17.30 20.24
C VAL A 263 2.89 -17.66 19.30
N GLY A 264 3.20 -18.01 18.05
CA GLY A 264 2.21 -18.39 17.02
C GLY A 264 1.53 -17.23 16.33
N SER A 265 1.65 -15.99 16.83
CA SER A 265 1.01 -14.83 16.21
C SER A 265 1.76 -14.35 14.95
N SER A 266 3.07 -14.54 14.87
CA SER A 266 3.88 -14.21 13.69
C SER A 266 3.46 -15.03 12.48
N ALA A 267 3.25 -16.34 12.62
CA ALA A 267 2.80 -17.17 11.51
C ALA A 267 1.41 -16.77 10.98
N VAL A 268 0.50 -16.37 11.87
CA VAL A 268 -0.83 -15.88 11.47
C VAL A 268 -0.74 -14.56 10.72
N LYS A 269 0.03 -13.62 11.25
CA LYS A 269 0.24 -12.29 10.70
C LYS A 269 0.93 -12.36 9.33
N THR A 270 2.03 -13.11 9.25
CA THR A 270 2.76 -13.35 8.00
C THR A 270 1.88 -14.01 6.94
N ARG A 271 1.12 -15.07 7.28
CA ARG A 271 0.19 -15.71 6.32
C ARG A 271 -0.87 -14.75 5.78
N ARG A 272 -1.33 -13.81 6.60
CA ARG A 272 -2.28 -12.78 6.19
C ARG A 272 -1.66 -11.89 5.11
N ILE A 273 -0.47 -11.34 5.35
CA ILE A 273 0.24 -10.48 4.39
C ILE A 273 0.59 -11.25 3.10
N CYS A 274 1.08 -12.46 3.23
CA CYS A 274 1.35 -13.34 2.10
C CYS A 274 0.10 -13.57 1.22
N LYS A 275 -1.08 -13.73 1.82
CA LYS A 275 -2.33 -13.88 1.05
C LYS A 275 -2.72 -12.62 0.30
N LEU A 276 -2.44 -11.44 0.85
CA LEU A 276 -2.65 -10.17 0.16
C LEU A 276 -1.77 -10.05 -1.09
N ALA A 277 -0.54 -10.56 -1.02
CA ALA A 277 0.43 -10.50 -2.11
C ALA A 277 0.25 -11.60 -3.17
N LEU A 278 -0.74 -12.49 -3.04
CA LEU A 278 -0.99 -13.54 -4.05
C LEU A 278 -1.29 -12.93 -5.42
N ASP A 279 -0.64 -13.48 -6.44
CA ASP A 279 -0.68 -13.04 -7.83
C ASP A 279 -0.01 -11.65 -8.05
N GLY A 280 0.75 -11.16 -7.05
CA GLY A 280 1.48 -9.92 -7.02
C GLY A 280 2.88 -10.04 -6.40
N VAL A 281 3.42 -8.94 -5.95
CA VAL A 281 4.75 -8.82 -5.32
C VAL A 281 4.58 -8.54 -3.83
N LEU A 282 5.30 -9.25 -2.99
CA LEU A 282 5.49 -8.92 -1.58
C LEU A 282 6.84 -8.22 -1.42
N PHE A 283 6.82 -6.94 -1.12
CA PHE A 283 8.01 -6.15 -0.81
C PHE A 283 8.18 -6.03 0.70
N ILE A 284 9.30 -6.52 1.21
CA ILE A 284 9.62 -6.48 2.65
C ILE A 284 10.81 -5.54 2.83
N ASP A 285 10.55 -4.35 3.36
CA ASP A 285 11.63 -3.40 3.67
C ASP A 285 12.31 -3.75 4.99
N GLU A 286 13.58 -3.40 5.12
CA GLU A 286 14.41 -3.72 6.29
C GLU A 286 14.29 -5.19 6.73
N ALA A 287 14.28 -6.12 5.75
CA ALA A 287 14.01 -7.53 5.99
C ALA A 287 15.03 -8.19 6.94
N TYR A 288 16.24 -7.65 7.08
CA TYR A 288 17.23 -8.10 8.04
C TYR A 288 16.73 -8.05 9.49
N THR A 289 15.78 -7.17 9.79
CA THR A 289 15.16 -7.09 11.12
C THR A 289 14.35 -8.32 11.50
N LEU A 290 14.02 -9.21 10.54
CA LEU A 290 13.38 -10.49 10.79
C LEU A 290 14.30 -11.53 11.47
N ASN A 291 15.60 -11.25 11.57
CA ASN A 291 16.60 -12.10 12.24
C ASN A 291 17.40 -11.27 13.24
N SER A 292 16.76 -10.80 14.32
CA SER A 292 17.46 -10.12 15.41
C SER A 292 18.02 -11.17 16.37
N GLU A 293 19.35 -11.18 16.54
CA GLU A 293 20.07 -12.08 17.45
C GLU A 293 19.91 -11.68 18.94
N ASP A 294 19.24 -10.54 19.22
CA ASP A 294 19.31 -9.86 20.49
C ASP A 294 18.27 -10.29 21.55
N SER A 295 17.38 -11.25 21.28
CA SER A 295 16.43 -11.70 22.28
C SER A 295 16.03 -13.17 22.16
N ASP A 296 16.05 -13.90 23.26
CA ASP A 296 15.53 -15.27 23.41
C ASP A 296 14.03 -15.41 23.07
N SER A 297 13.34 -14.33 22.86
CA SER A 297 11.91 -14.23 22.51
C SER A 297 11.66 -13.61 21.15
N ASP A 298 12.59 -13.72 20.20
CA ASP A 298 12.39 -13.22 18.84
C ASP A 298 11.48 -14.15 18.01
N TYR A 299 10.32 -13.64 17.61
CA TYR A 299 9.38 -14.35 16.75
C TYR A 299 9.60 -14.11 15.24
N GLY A 300 10.70 -13.49 14.85
CA GLY A 300 11.13 -13.28 13.47
C GLY A 300 11.41 -14.58 12.72
N PRO A 301 12.11 -15.56 13.28
CA PRO A 301 12.33 -16.86 12.65
C PRO A 301 11.03 -17.60 12.29
N GLU A 302 9.95 -17.45 13.07
CA GLU A 302 8.64 -18.01 12.75
C GLU A 302 8.04 -17.35 11.50
N ALA A 303 8.20 -16.02 11.37
CA ALA A 303 7.78 -15.29 10.17
C ALA A 303 8.54 -15.76 8.94
N VAL A 304 9.87 -15.88 9.01
CA VAL A 304 10.74 -16.39 7.94
C VAL A 304 10.34 -17.80 7.51
N ALA A 305 10.15 -18.73 8.45
CA ALA A 305 9.71 -20.09 8.14
C ALA A 305 8.33 -20.11 7.43
N THR A 306 7.43 -19.22 7.84
CA THR A 306 6.12 -19.07 7.20
C THR A 306 6.24 -18.50 5.78
N LEU A 307 7.11 -17.52 5.55
CA LEU A 307 7.41 -16.97 4.21
C LEU A 307 7.96 -18.06 3.29
N LEU A 308 8.95 -18.82 3.74
CA LEU A 308 9.56 -19.91 2.95
C LEU A 308 8.54 -20.98 2.55
N THR A 309 7.67 -21.38 3.49
CA THR A 309 6.59 -22.33 3.22
C THR A 309 5.58 -21.75 2.22
N PHE A 310 5.28 -20.48 2.33
CA PHE A 310 4.35 -19.81 1.44
C PHE A 310 4.91 -19.69 0.01
N MET A 311 6.18 -19.31 -0.15
CA MET A 311 6.88 -19.26 -1.44
C MET A 311 6.84 -20.62 -2.15
N GLU A 312 7.12 -21.68 -1.42
CA GLU A 312 7.09 -23.04 -1.97
C GLU A 312 5.71 -23.46 -2.46
N ASN A 313 4.68 -23.22 -1.64
CA ASN A 313 3.30 -23.60 -1.95
C ASN A 313 2.64 -22.75 -3.04
N ASN A 314 3.21 -21.58 -3.36
CA ASN A 314 2.66 -20.62 -4.31
C ASN A 314 3.64 -20.25 -5.42
N ARG A 315 4.49 -21.19 -5.83
CA ARG A 315 5.44 -21.00 -6.93
C ARG A 315 4.74 -20.48 -8.18
N GLY A 316 5.27 -19.44 -8.79
CA GLY A 316 4.70 -18.78 -10.00
C GLY A 316 3.45 -17.94 -9.75
N ARG A 317 3.03 -17.75 -8.48
CA ARG A 317 1.90 -16.90 -8.09
C ARG A 317 2.27 -15.72 -7.22
N VAL A 318 3.50 -15.65 -6.77
CA VAL A 318 3.99 -14.55 -5.94
C VAL A 318 5.48 -14.34 -6.21
N ALA A 319 5.89 -13.08 -6.26
CA ALA A 319 7.29 -12.71 -6.19
C ALA A 319 7.54 -12.01 -4.84
N LEU A 320 8.64 -12.37 -4.19
CA LEU A 320 9.11 -11.71 -2.98
C LEU A 320 10.31 -10.83 -3.33
N VAL A 321 10.29 -9.61 -2.86
CA VAL A 321 11.43 -8.69 -2.91
C VAL A 321 11.76 -8.33 -1.46
N ILE A 322 12.93 -8.74 -0.99
CA ILE A 322 13.43 -8.38 0.33
C ILE A 322 14.47 -7.27 0.19
N ALA A 323 14.35 -6.21 0.98
CA ALA A 323 15.21 -5.05 0.88
C ALA A 323 15.87 -4.70 2.21
N GLY A 324 17.04 -4.07 2.14
CA GLY A 324 17.76 -3.60 3.33
C GLY A 324 19.19 -3.14 3.04
N TYR A 325 19.95 -2.91 4.10
CA TYR A 325 21.35 -2.53 4.00
C TYR A 325 22.21 -3.72 3.57
N PRO A 326 23.28 -3.49 2.80
CA PRO A 326 24.11 -4.57 2.24
C PRO A 326 24.66 -5.56 3.28
N VAL A 327 25.24 -5.02 4.36
CA VAL A 327 25.86 -5.84 5.43
C VAL A 327 24.82 -6.72 6.11
N GLU A 328 23.72 -6.11 6.53
CA GLU A 328 22.66 -6.76 7.29
C GLU A 328 21.92 -7.80 6.44
N MET A 329 21.67 -7.48 5.16
CA MET A 329 21.04 -8.42 4.23
C MET A 329 21.93 -9.64 3.96
N ASN A 330 23.25 -9.45 3.85
CA ASN A 330 24.18 -10.56 3.70
C ASN A 330 24.16 -11.45 4.97
N LYS A 331 24.14 -10.87 6.19
CA LYS A 331 23.98 -11.64 7.43
C LYS A 331 22.69 -12.44 7.44
N LEU A 332 21.54 -11.83 7.07
CA LEU A 332 20.25 -12.51 6.97
C LEU A 332 20.30 -13.71 6.02
N LEU A 333 20.84 -13.53 4.82
CA LEU A 333 20.93 -14.60 3.82
C LEU A 333 21.90 -15.73 4.24
N ARG A 334 23.00 -15.39 4.92
CA ARG A 334 23.96 -16.40 5.43
C ARG A 334 23.40 -17.18 6.61
N SER A 335 22.62 -16.55 7.49
CA SER A 335 22.02 -17.21 8.65
C SER A 335 20.88 -18.16 8.28
N ASN A 336 20.27 -17.99 7.09
CA ASN A 336 19.14 -18.80 6.66
C ASN A 336 19.34 -19.42 5.27
N PRO A 337 19.82 -20.70 5.20
CA PRO A 337 20.03 -21.39 3.92
C PRO A 337 18.76 -21.51 3.07
N GLY A 338 17.59 -21.55 3.70
CA GLY A 338 16.29 -21.58 3.01
C GLY A 338 15.99 -20.29 2.24
N LEU A 339 16.34 -19.12 2.79
CA LEU A 339 16.26 -17.86 2.06
C LEU A 339 17.30 -17.84 0.93
N ARG A 340 18.56 -18.15 1.24
CA ARG A 340 19.65 -18.12 0.26
C ARG A 340 19.36 -18.96 -0.99
N SER A 341 18.72 -20.11 -0.84
CA SER A 341 18.40 -21.00 -1.96
C SER A 341 17.22 -20.56 -2.84
N ARG A 342 16.50 -19.50 -2.46
CA ARG A 342 15.32 -18.99 -3.18
C ARG A 342 15.52 -17.61 -3.77
N PHE A 343 16.50 -16.86 -3.28
CA PHE A 343 16.85 -15.53 -3.74
C PHE A 343 18.15 -15.58 -4.53
N ASP A 344 18.02 -15.87 -5.84
CA ASP A 344 19.20 -16.07 -6.73
C ASP A 344 19.73 -14.75 -7.28
N ASN A 345 18.94 -13.69 -7.28
CA ASN A 345 19.30 -12.41 -7.87
C ASN A 345 19.33 -11.31 -6.79
N THR A 346 20.44 -10.57 -6.76
CA THR A 346 20.64 -9.42 -5.88
C THR A 346 20.86 -8.19 -6.73
N VAL A 347 20.03 -7.18 -6.56
CA VAL A 347 20.11 -5.87 -7.24
C VAL A 347 20.70 -4.85 -6.28
N ILE A 348 21.80 -4.22 -6.69
CA ILE A 348 22.56 -3.27 -5.85
C ILE A 348 22.14 -1.84 -6.24
N PHE A 349 21.72 -1.10 -5.24
CA PHE A 349 21.34 0.31 -5.35
C PHE A 349 22.47 1.16 -4.74
N ASP A 350 23.33 1.68 -5.58
CA ASP A 350 24.39 2.57 -5.14
C ASP A 350 23.84 3.92 -4.66
N ASP A 351 24.65 4.63 -3.87
CA ASP A 351 24.32 6.00 -3.48
C ASP A 351 24.40 6.93 -4.70
N TYR A 352 23.53 7.91 -4.76
CA TYR A 352 23.53 8.94 -5.79
C TYR A 352 24.74 9.87 -5.65
N ASP A 353 25.30 10.24 -6.78
CA ASP A 353 26.31 11.29 -6.84
C ASP A 353 25.67 12.69 -6.67
N ASP A 354 26.51 13.76 -6.62
CA ASP A 354 26.02 15.11 -6.42
C ASP A 354 25.11 15.61 -7.55
N LYS A 355 25.39 15.19 -8.78
CA LYS A 355 24.59 15.59 -9.96
C LYS A 355 23.24 14.87 -9.97
N GLU A 356 23.23 13.59 -9.64
CA GLU A 356 22.02 12.80 -9.52
C GLU A 356 21.13 13.34 -8.39
N LEU A 357 21.71 13.70 -7.24
CA LEU A 357 20.95 14.33 -6.15
C LEU A 357 20.38 15.70 -6.55
N GLU A 358 21.14 16.50 -7.31
CA GLU A 358 20.65 17.78 -7.84
C GLU A 358 19.48 17.55 -8.83
N GLU A 359 19.58 16.57 -9.72
CA GLU A 359 18.50 16.21 -10.64
C GLU A 359 17.25 15.73 -9.91
N ILE A 360 17.40 14.84 -8.92
CA ILE A 360 16.30 14.38 -8.04
C ILE A 360 15.64 15.58 -7.32
N PHE A 361 16.44 16.52 -6.84
CA PHE A 361 15.92 17.70 -6.15
C PHE A 361 15.13 18.60 -7.10
N LEU A 362 15.62 18.83 -8.32
CA LEU A 362 14.93 19.62 -9.34
C LEU A 362 13.63 18.97 -9.80
N GLU A 363 13.60 17.64 -9.92
CA GLU A 363 12.34 16.93 -10.16
C GLU A 363 11.34 17.12 -9.02
N MET A 364 11.80 17.09 -7.77
CA MET A 364 10.92 17.35 -6.61
C MET A 364 10.38 18.79 -6.63
N ILE A 365 11.19 19.78 -6.98
CA ILE A 365 10.76 21.18 -7.14
C ILE A 365 9.66 21.28 -8.21
N ALA A 366 9.91 20.72 -9.40
CA ALA A 366 8.97 20.78 -10.51
C ALA A 366 7.64 20.05 -10.21
N ASN A 367 7.72 18.88 -9.55
CA ASN A 367 6.54 18.10 -9.17
C ASN A 367 5.68 18.75 -8.08
N ASN A 368 6.19 19.76 -7.40
CA ASN A 368 5.45 20.53 -6.38
C ASN A 368 5.14 21.96 -6.85
N ASP A 369 5.24 22.24 -8.14
CA ASP A 369 4.94 23.54 -8.76
C ASP A 369 5.76 24.72 -8.18
N TYR A 370 6.99 24.47 -7.71
CA TYR A 370 7.91 25.51 -7.25
C TYR A 370 8.89 25.89 -8.36
N GLU A 371 9.44 27.13 -8.24
CA GLU A 371 10.45 27.68 -9.15
C GLU A 371 11.59 28.29 -8.32
N LEU A 372 12.81 27.82 -8.55
CA LEU A 372 14.02 28.37 -7.90
C LEU A 372 14.48 29.63 -8.63
N SER A 373 14.84 30.66 -7.87
CA SER A 373 15.66 31.75 -8.44
C SER A 373 17.04 31.20 -8.88
N PRO A 374 17.74 31.84 -9.80
CA PRO A 374 19.10 31.46 -10.19
C PRO A 374 20.05 31.36 -8.97
N GLU A 375 19.91 32.28 -8.03
CA GLU A 375 20.72 32.33 -6.81
C GLU A 375 20.34 31.21 -5.85
N ALA A 376 19.03 30.83 -5.76
CA ALA A 376 18.56 29.70 -4.97
C ALA A 376 19.08 28.38 -5.55
N PHE A 377 19.09 28.24 -6.86
CA PHE A 377 19.70 27.08 -7.53
C PHE A 377 21.18 26.92 -7.15
N VAL A 378 21.96 28.02 -7.22
CA VAL A 378 23.38 28.00 -6.81
C VAL A 378 23.54 27.63 -5.33
N ALA A 379 22.65 28.12 -4.46
CA ALA A 379 22.69 27.80 -3.04
C ALA A 379 22.38 26.30 -2.80
N VAL A 380 21.40 25.71 -3.48
CA VAL A 380 21.09 24.27 -3.45
C VAL A 380 22.27 23.43 -3.95
N SER A 381 22.87 23.80 -5.09
CA SER A 381 24.06 23.11 -5.62
C SER A 381 25.23 23.13 -4.63
N ASN A 382 25.45 24.25 -3.95
CA ASN A 382 26.47 24.36 -2.91
C ASN A 382 26.16 23.54 -1.68
N TYR A 383 24.87 23.44 -1.28
CA TYR A 383 24.42 22.58 -0.20
C TYR A 383 24.73 21.11 -0.50
N ILE A 384 24.38 20.64 -1.72
CA ILE A 384 24.61 19.26 -2.16
C ILE A 384 26.10 18.93 -2.21
N LYS A 385 26.94 19.83 -2.74
CA LYS A 385 28.41 19.65 -2.76
C LYS A 385 29.06 19.63 -1.39
N ALA A 386 28.42 20.19 -0.38
CA ALA A 386 28.89 20.14 1.01
C ALA A 386 28.50 18.85 1.75
N LEU A 387 27.69 17.99 1.15
CA LEU A 387 27.35 16.70 1.73
C LEU A 387 28.62 15.80 1.80
N PRO A 388 28.69 14.88 2.79
CA PRO A 388 29.89 14.08 3.01
C PRO A 388 30.23 13.18 1.82
N MET A 389 31.51 13.08 1.50
CA MET A 389 32.07 12.16 0.52
C MET A 389 33.29 11.45 1.12
N PRO A 390 33.36 10.11 1.15
CA PRO A 390 32.34 9.17 0.68
C PRO A 390 31.06 9.22 1.51
N ARG A 391 29.94 8.79 0.91
CA ARG A 391 28.64 8.77 1.60
C ARG A 391 28.71 7.80 2.78
N PRO A 392 28.31 8.21 4.00
CA PRO A 392 28.22 7.29 5.13
C PRO A 392 27.09 6.27 4.94
N HIS A 393 27.16 5.11 5.58
CA HIS A 393 26.11 4.06 5.50
C HIS A 393 24.71 4.56 5.94
N SER A 394 24.65 5.61 6.73
CA SER A 394 23.40 6.25 7.15
C SER A 394 22.89 7.32 6.20
N PHE A 395 23.58 7.57 5.08
CA PHE A 395 23.17 8.60 4.12
C PHE A 395 21.83 8.27 3.47
N ALA A 396 20.90 9.22 3.53
CA ALA A 396 19.52 8.96 3.15
C ALA A 396 19.17 9.37 1.72
N ASN A 397 20.13 9.68 0.86
CA ASN A 397 19.98 9.91 -0.58
C ASN A 397 18.77 10.82 -0.93
N GLY A 398 17.82 10.36 -1.72
CA GLY A 398 16.62 11.10 -2.08
C GLY A 398 15.74 11.51 -0.89
N ARG A 399 15.81 10.82 0.26
CA ARG A 399 15.14 11.27 1.49
C ARG A 399 15.80 12.51 2.05
N GLU A 400 17.12 12.68 1.86
CA GLU A 400 17.84 13.90 2.27
C GLU A 400 17.40 15.08 1.41
N MET A 401 17.26 14.88 0.11
CA MET A 401 16.72 15.91 -0.80
C MET A 401 15.28 16.31 -0.42
N ARG A 402 14.47 15.37 0.00
CA ARG A 402 13.11 15.65 0.48
C ARG A 402 13.11 16.45 1.79
N LYS A 403 14.05 16.18 2.70
CA LYS A 403 14.21 17.00 3.92
C LYS A 403 14.61 18.42 3.58
N LEU A 404 15.59 18.57 2.68
CA LEU A 404 16.02 19.89 2.18
C LEU A 404 14.84 20.65 1.55
N LEU A 405 14.06 20.01 0.67
CA LEU A 405 12.87 20.62 0.09
C LEU A 405 11.86 21.08 1.15
N ASN A 406 11.57 20.23 2.13
CA ASN A 406 10.65 20.56 3.21
C ASN A 406 11.12 21.76 4.04
N GLU A 407 12.42 21.91 4.26
CA GLU A 407 13.00 23.05 4.95
C GLU A 407 12.91 24.32 4.10
N ILE A 408 13.27 24.23 2.83
CA ILE A 408 13.14 25.34 1.88
C ILE A 408 11.68 25.83 1.78
N VAL A 409 10.71 24.92 1.70
CA VAL A 409 9.29 25.29 1.62
C VAL A 409 8.82 26.01 2.88
N LYS A 410 9.30 25.63 4.07
CA LYS A 410 9.00 26.36 5.32
C LYS A 410 9.57 27.76 5.29
N ASN A 411 10.82 27.91 4.89
CA ASN A 411 11.48 29.21 4.81
C ASN A 411 10.84 30.09 3.73
N GLN A 412 10.45 29.52 2.61
CA GLN A 412 9.72 30.20 1.54
C GLN A 412 8.35 30.70 2.02
N ALA A 413 7.64 29.92 2.81
CA ALA A 413 6.37 30.35 3.39
C ALA A 413 6.54 31.57 4.31
N GLU A 414 7.61 31.61 5.12
CA GLU A 414 7.95 32.78 5.95
C GLU A 414 8.30 34.01 5.08
N TYR A 415 9.06 33.79 3.99
CA TYR A 415 9.37 34.84 3.03
C TYR A 415 8.11 35.42 2.39
N VAL A 416 7.18 34.57 1.93
CA VAL A 416 5.91 34.99 1.30
C VAL A 416 5.08 35.82 2.27
N LEU A 417 4.91 35.35 3.53
CA LEU A 417 4.14 36.06 4.56
C LEU A 417 4.74 37.40 4.95
N ARG A 418 6.07 37.53 4.88
CA ARG A 418 6.79 38.79 5.19
C ARG A 418 6.71 39.78 4.03
N THR A 419 6.67 39.29 2.78
CA THR A 419 6.91 40.11 1.58
C THR A 419 5.61 40.48 0.88
N PHE A 420 4.58 39.63 0.95
CA PHE A 420 3.34 39.77 0.20
C PHE A 420 2.12 39.69 1.12
N ASP A 421 1.04 40.32 0.70
CA ASP A 421 -0.28 40.05 1.29
C ASP A 421 -0.84 38.76 0.71
N LEU A 422 -1.01 37.73 1.56
CA LEU A 422 -1.46 36.40 1.14
C LEU A 422 -2.81 36.42 0.42
N ALA A 423 -3.69 37.38 0.75
CA ALA A 423 -5.01 37.47 0.12
C ALA A 423 -4.95 37.93 -1.35
N THR A 424 -3.86 38.58 -1.76
CA THR A 424 -3.65 39.11 -3.11
C THR A 424 -2.42 38.51 -3.82
N ALA A 425 -1.73 37.59 -3.17
CA ALA A 425 -0.53 36.96 -3.71
C ALA A 425 -0.85 36.19 -5.01
N THR A 426 -0.04 36.41 -6.04
CA THR A 426 -0.16 35.73 -7.33
C THR A 426 0.43 34.32 -7.29
N GLU A 427 0.03 33.48 -8.24
CA GLU A 427 0.59 32.13 -8.40
C GLU A 427 2.11 32.16 -8.55
N GLU A 428 2.67 33.09 -9.34
CA GLU A 428 4.10 33.29 -9.53
C GLU A 428 4.82 33.60 -8.22
N GLN A 429 4.25 34.49 -7.39
CA GLN A 429 4.80 34.82 -6.07
C GLN A 429 4.79 33.61 -5.11
N LEU A 430 3.78 32.76 -5.18
CA LEU A 430 3.65 31.56 -4.34
C LEU A 430 4.56 30.43 -4.79
N ARG A 431 4.88 30.35 -6.10
CA ARG A 431 5.83 29.35 -6.63
C ARG A 431 7.28 29.72 -6.40
N PHE A 432 7.59 31.01 -6.33
CA PHE A 432 8.96 31.51 -6.30
C PHE A 432 9.70 31.18 -5.00
N ILE A 433 10.90 30.60 -5.15
CA ILE A 433 11.83 30.31 -4.05
C ILE A 433 13.06 31.21 -4.19
N PRO A 434 13.24 32.21 -3.32
CA PRO A 434 14.44 33.05 -3.29
C PRO A 434 15.61 32.33 -2.59
N ALA A 435 16.83 32.80 -2.83
CA ALA A 435 18.05 32.23 -2.23
C ALA A 435 18.04 32.19 -0.70
N GLU A 436 17.40 33.18 -0.06
CA GLU A 436 17.30 33.25 1.40
C GLU A 436 16.45 32.12 2.02
N SER A 437 15.63 31.43 1.21
CA SER A 437 14.86 30.27 1.65
C SER A 437 15.70 28.99 1.71
N VAL A 438 16.86 28.96 1.07
CA VAL A 438 17.76 27.80 1.07
C VAL A 438 18.58 27.83 2.37
N PRO A 439 18.56 26.76 3.19
CA PRO A 439 19.36 26.72 4.40
C PRO A 439 20.86 26.72 4.06
N PRO A 440 21.71 27.26 4.96
CA PRO A 440 23.14 27.20 4.76
C PRO A 440 23.63 25.74 4.71
N ALA A 441 24.68 25.51 3.93
CA ALA A 441 25.29 24.18 3.83
C ALA A 441 25.73 23.70 5.22
N LEU A 442 25.28 22.52 5.61
CA LEU A 442 25.66 21.93 6.90
C LEU A 442 27.15 21.57 6.87
N VAL A 443 27.89 22.00 7.87
CA VAL A 443 29.24 21.47 8.11
C VAL A 443 29.07 20.11 8.80
N TRP A 444 29.09 19.03 8.01
CA TRP A 444 29.07 17.67 8.55
C TRP A 444 30.32 17.47 9.41
N LYS A 445 30.10 17.34 10.72
CA LYS A 445 31.16 16.87 11.62
C LYS A 445 31.23 15.36 11.42
N SER A 446 32.30 14.86 10.80
CA SER A 446 32.61 13.44 10.77
C SER A 446 32.66 12.93 12.22
N SER A 447 31.67 12.16 12.64
CA SER A 447 31.82 11.29 13.80
C SER A 447 32.81 10.20 13.40
N GLU A 448 33.90 10.15 14.14
CA GLU A 448 35.04 9.27 13.92
C GLU A 448 34.62 7.81 13.88
N HIS A 449 35.25 7.08 12.93
CA HIS A 449 35.36 5.63 12.79
C HIS A 449 34.16 4.82 12.27
N GLU A 450 34.14 4.65 10.97
CA GLU A 450 33.77 3.35 10.38
C GLU A 450 34.75 3.00 9.25
N ASN A 451 35.63 2.04 9.55
CA ASN A 451 36.50 1.40 8.57
C ASN A 451 35.65 0.64 7.55
N THR A 452 35.69 1.08 6.31
CA THR A 452 35.05 0.40 5.20
C THR A 452 36.08 -0.44 4.45
N GLU A 453 36.17 -1.72 4.75
CA GLU A 453 36.70 -2.68 3.79
C GLU A 453 35.58 -3.06 2.81
N ARG A 454 35.78 -2.68 1.53
CA ARG A 454 34.94 -3.09 0.41
C ARG A 454 35.40 -4.46 -0.07
N ASP A 455 34.93 -5.52 0.56
CA ASP A 455 34.97 -6.88 0.03
C ASP A 455 33.57 -7.50 0.18
N TRP A 456 32.70 -7.12 -0.76
CA TRP A 456 31.31 -7.55 -0.80
C TRP A 456 31.06 -8.49 -1.98
N PHE A 457 31.28 -9.77 -1.88
CA PHE A 457 30.91 -10.88 -2.76
C PHE A 457 32.09 -11.77 -3.17
#